data_b689f405852772512c9204a26255e9d0
#
_entry.id   b689f405852772512c9204a26255e9d0
#
_cell.length_a   1.000
_cell.length_b   1.000
_cell.length_c   1.000
_cell.angle_alpha   90.00
_cell.angle_beta   90.00
_cell.angle_gamma   90.00
#
_symmetry.space_group_name_H-M   'P 1'
#
loop_
_entity.id
_entity.type
_entity.pdbx_description
1 polymer ?
#
loop_
_entity_poly.entity_id
_entity_poly.type
_entity_poly.pdbx_seq_one_letter_code
_entity_poly.pdbx_strand_id
1 'polypeptide(L)'
;YRRQRQMCIRDRIDTMAGNGEENFWGNRVKVVEMQSEAGAAGVIHGALQSGILASTFTASQGLLLMIPTLYKLSGEMLPAVLHVAARSLSTHALSIFGDHQDVYATRMTGVCMLASSSVGEAYHMASITHLSAIESSLPFIHFFDGFRTSHEINKVKLMDMDKVKELINQEALTKFRDRAMANNKVNTRGTAQNDDIYFQNMESRNNDYAKVSDIVNDYMMKINAIVGSDYKPFNYYGAEDATDVIVALSLIHISEP
;
A
#
# COMPACT_ATOMS: atom_id res chain seq x y z
N TYR A 1 16.01 -18.48 -12.67
CA TYR A 1 16.60 -17.11 -12.59
C TYR A 1 15.58 -16.05 -12.14
N ARG A 2 14.27 -16.21 -12.41
CA ARG A 2 13.20 -15.24 -12.09
C ARG A 2 12.62 -15.37 -10.68
N ARG A 3 12.53 -16.58 -10.15
CA ARG A 3 12.20 -16.80 -8.74
C ARG A 3 13.23 -16.18 -7.81
N GLN A 4 14.49 -16.10 -8.24
CA GLN A 4 15.59 -15.58 -7.43
C GLN A 4 15.48 -14.09 -7.08
N ARG A 5 14.92 -13.22 -7.94
CA ARG A 5 14.88 -11.76 -7.64
C ARG A 5 13.73 -11.33 -6.74
N GLN A 6 12.57 -11.93 -6.86
CA GLN A 6 11.53 -11.79 -5.84
C GLN A 6 11.95 -12.46 -4.53
N MET A 7 12.70 -13.53 -4.61
CA MET A 7 13.40 -14.14 -3.49
C MET A 7 14.44 -13.20 -2.88
N CYS A 8 15.18 -12.38 -3.64
CA CYS A 8 16.21 -11.50 -3.09
C CYS A 8 15.69 -10.43 -2.11
N ILE A 9 14.55 -9.79 -2.37
CA ILE A 9 13.96 -8.84 -1.42
C ILE A 9 13.51 -9.58 -0.18
N ARG A 10 12.84 -10.69 -0.36
CA ARG A 10 12.36 -11.57 0.71
C ARG A 10 13.52 -12.16 1.51
N ASP A 11 14.54 -12.74 0.84
CA ASP A 11 15.73 -13.30 1.45
C ASP A 11 16.50 -12.24 2.27
N ARG A 12 16.52 -10.99 1.79
CA ARG A 12 17.15 -9.89 2.51
C ARG A 12 16.36 -9.51 3.77
N ILE A 13 15.04 -9.39 3.68
CA ILE A 13 14.17 -9.09 4.82
C ILE A 13 14.23 -10.25 5.83
N ASP A 14 14.20 -11.49 5.36
CA ASP A 14 14.36 -12.69 6.19
C ASP A 14 15.73 -12.72 6.88
N THR A 15 16.80 -12.38 6.16
CA THR A 15 18.15 -12.30 6.72
C THR A 15 18.23 -11.22 7.80
N MET A 16 17.68 -10.04 7.56
CA MET A 16 17.65 -8.95 8.55
C MET A 16 16.83 -9.36 9.78
N ALA A 17 15.68 -9.96 9.58
CA ALA A 17 14.84 -10.46 10.66
C ALA A 17 15.52 -11.60 11.44
N GLY A 18 16.18 -12.52 10.73
CA GLY A 18 16.96 -13.62 11.31
C GLY A 18 18.17 -13.15 12.11
N ASN A 19 18.83 -12.09 11.68
CA ASN A 19 19.91 -11.43 12.39
C ASN A 19 19.42 -10.64 13.62
N GLY A 20 18.10 -10.51 13.78
CA GLY A 20 17.51 -9.78 14.88
C GLY A 20 17.60 -8.27 14.73
N GLU A 21 17.75 -7.77 13.50
CA GLU A 21 17.74 -6.34 13.22
C GLU A 21 16.39 -5.73 13.64
N GLU A 22 16.46 -4.58 14.26
CA GLU A 22 15.28 -3.87 14.75
C GLU A 22 14.81 -2.85 13.71
N ASN A 23 13.50 -2.69 13.62
CA ASN A 23 12.92 -1.59 12.87
C ASN A 23 13.07 -0.27 13.65
N PHE A 24 12.68 0.83 13.05
CA PHE A 24 12.82 2.14 13.70
C PHE A 24 11.92 2.37 14.94
N TRP A 25 11.08 1.40 15.32
CA TRP A 25 10.40 1.37 16.62
C TRP A 25 11.15 0.56 17.69
N GLY A 26 12.32 0.01 17.38
CA GLY A 26 13.09 -0.85 18.28
C GLY A 26 12.49 -2.25 18.45
N ASN A 27 11.74 -2.71 17.49
CA ASN A 27 11.13 -4.04 17.49
C ASN A 27 11.71 -4.90 16.38
N ARG A 28 11.89 -6.19 16.66
CA ARG A 28 12.25 -7.17 15.62
C ARG A 28 11.08 -7.37 14.66
N VAL A 29 11.38 -7.30 13.37
CA VAL A 29 10.39 -7.58 12.33
C VAL A 29 10.14 -9.08 12.26
N LYS A 30 8.89 -9.49 12.30
CA LYS A 30 8.49 -10.88 12.07
C LYS A 30 8.14 -11.05 10.59
N VAL A 31 8.89 -11.90 9.92
CA VAL A 31 8.59 -12.34 8.55
C VAL A 31 7.83 -13.66 8.64
N VAL A 32 6.74 -13.77 7.90
CA VAL A 32 5.89 -14.97 7.84
C VAL A 32 5.68 -15.35 6.39
N GLU A 33 6.11 -16.53 6.05
CA GLU A 33 5.86 -17.12 4.75
C GLU A 33 4.55 -17.89 4.76
N MET A 34 3.73 -17.63 3.76
CA MET A 34 2.43 -18.30 3.59
C MET A 34 2.40 -19.08 2.29
N GLN A 35 1.66 -20.16 2.26
CA GLN A 35 1.51 -21.00 1.07
C GLN A 35 0.60 -20.39 0.00
N SER A 36 -0.22 -19.41 0.39
CA SER A 36 -1.17 -18.76 -0.49
C SER A 36 -1.27 -17.29 -0.13
N GLU A 37 -1.46 -16.44 -1.13
CA GLU A 37 -1.70 -15.01 -0.96
C GLU A 37 -2.99 -14.72 -0.17
N ALA A 38 -4.02 -15.55 -0.33
CA ALA A 38 -5.22 -15.48 0.51
C ALA A 38 -4.88 -15.70 2.00
N GLY A 39 -3.99 -16.65 2.28
CA GLY A 39 -3.47 -16.88 3.62
C GLY A 39 -2.65 -15.70 4.14
N ALA A 40 -1.79 -15.11 3.31
CA ALA A 40 -1.02 -13.91 3.66
C ALA A 40 -1.94 -12.74 3.99
N ALA A 41 -2.99 -12.51 3.19
CA ALA A 41 -3.99 -11.48 3.48
C ALA A 41 -4.72 -11.73 4.80
N GLY A 42 -5.04 -12.99 5.12
CA GLY A 42 -5.62 -13.39 6.40
C GLY A 42 -4.70 -13.09 7.59
N VAL A 43 -3.40 -13.35 7.46
CA VAL A 43 -2.39 -13.02 8.50
C VAL A 43 -2.31 -11.52 8.72
N ILE A 44 -2.27 -10.72 7.64
CA ILE A 44 -2.27 -9.26 7.72
C ILE A 44 -3.53 -8.77 8.44
N HIS A 45 -4.70 -9.26 8.04
CA HIS A 45 -5.96 -8.90 8.67
C HIS A 45 -5.94 -9.20 10.17
N GLY A 46 -5.50 -10.40 10.57
CA GLY A 46 -5.37 -10.78 11.99
C GLY A 46 -4.36 -9.92 12.76
N ALA A 47 -3.20 -9.60 12.17
CA ALA A 47 -2.21 -8.73 12.78
C ALA A 47 -2.77 -7.31 13.02
N LEU A 48 -3.41 -6.73 12.01
CA LEU A 48 -4.02 -5.40 12.12
C LEU A 48 -5.18 -5.37 13.13
N GLN A 49 -5.97 -6.44 13.21
CA GLN A 49 -7.02 -6.58 14.23
C GLN A 49 -6.45 -6.56 15.65
N SER A 50 -5.24 -7.07 15.85
CA SER A 50 -4.53 -7.02 17.13
C SER A 50 -3.70 -5.77 17.35
N GLY A 51 -3.81 -4.75 16.48
CA GLY A 51 -3.10 -3.47 16.60
C GLY A 51 -1.64 -3.50 16.15
N ILE A 52 -1.24 -4.54 15.42
CA ILE A 52 0.10 -4.70 14.85
C ILE A 52 0.08 -4.22 13.40
N LEU A 53 0.94 -3.26 13.06
CA LEU A 53 1.11 -2.86 11.67
C LEU A 53 1.73 -3.99 10.85
N ALA A 54 1.15 -4.24 9.69
CA ALA A 54 1.58 -5.30 8.79
C ALA A 54 1.49 -4.88 7.34
N SER A 55 2.41 -5.39 6.52
CA SER A 55 2.44 -5.16 5.07
C SER A 55 2.79 -6.46 4.34
N THR A 56 2.50 -6.50 3.04
CA THR A 56 2.80 -7.64 2.18
C THR A 56 3.27 -7.20 0.79
N PHE A 57 3.88 -8.14 0.09
CA PHE A 57 4.32 -8.00 -1.29
C PHE A 57 3.62 -9.04 -2.15
N THR A 58 3.02 -8.63 -3.26
CA THR A 58 2.30 -9.54 -4.15
C THR A 58 2.36 -9.08 -5.61
N ALA A 59 1.79 -9.85 -6.51
CA ALA A 59 1.69 -9.56 -7.95
C ALA A 59 0.58 -10.41 -8.59
N SER A 60 -0.03 -9.90 -9.67
CA SER A 60 -0.90 -10.66 -10.58
C SER A 60 -2.02 -11.44 -9.85
N GLN A 61 -2.17 -12.73 -10.12
CA GLN A 61 -3.19 -13.59 -9.49
C GLN A 61 -3.11 -13.60 -7.96
N GLY A 62 -1.91 -13.41 -7.38
CA GLY A 62 -1.75 -13.34 -5.94
C GLY A 62 -2.57 -12.19 -5.32
N LEU A 63 -2.59 -11.03 -5.99
CA LEU A 63 -3.42 -9.91 -5.55
C LEU A 63 -4.91 -10.22 -5.67
N LEU A 64 -5.32 -10.95 -6.73
CA LEU A 64 -6.72 -11.35 -6.91
C LEU A 64 -7.20 -12.28 -5.78
N LEU A 65 -6.34 -13.18 -5.31
CA LEU A 65 -6.66 -14.06 -4.18
C LEU A 65 -6.85 -13.29 -2.87
N MET A 66 -6.36 -12.06 -2.77
CA MET A 66 -6.55 -11.21 -1.59
C MET A 66 -7.87 -10.42 -1.60
N ILE A 67 -8.58 -10.30 -2.73
CA ILE A 67 -9.75 -9.43 -2.92
C ILE A 67 -10.78 -9.56 -1.80
N PRO A 68 -11.21 -10.76 -1.37
CA PRO A 68 -12.19 -10.88 -0.29
C PRO A 68 -11.72 -10.23 1.02
N THR A 69 -10.42 -10.32 1.31
CA THR A 69 -9.84 -9.72 2.51
C THR A 69 -9.64 -8.21 2.34
N LEU A 70 -9.38 -7.72 1.12
CA LEU A 70 -9.28 -6.28 0.84
C LEU A 70 -10.58 -5.55 1.15
N TYR A 71 -11.74 -6.13 0.80
CA TYR A 71 -13.05 -5.60 1.20
C TYR A 71 -13.19 -5.51 2.73
N LYS A 72 -12.67 -6.48 3.47
CA LYS A 72 -12.68 -6.44 4.94
C LYS A 72 -11.75 -5.38 5.49
N LEU A 73 -10.52 -5.29 4.99
CA LEU A 73 -9.54 -4.30 5.42
C LEU A 73 -10.06 -2.86 5.24
N SER A 74 -10.68 -2.57 4.09
CA SER A 74 -11.28 -1.26 3.83
C SER A 74 -12.54 -1.05 4.66
N GLY A 75 -13.40 -2.07 4.76
CA GLY A 75 -14.63 -2.02 5.55
C GLY A 75 -14.40 -1.80 7.05
N GLU A 76 -13.35 -2.37 7.59
CA GLU A 76 -12.97 -2.27 9.00
C GLU A 76 -12.01 -1.10 9.27
N MET A 77 -11.64 -0.35 8.23
CA MET A 77 -10.70 0.80 8.30
C MET A 77 -9.39 0.41 8.98
N LEU A 78 -8.68 -0.54 8.39
CA LEU A 78 -7.40 -1.05 8.89
C LEU A 78 -6.24 -0.57 8.01
N PRO A 79 -5.18 0.02 8.60
CA PRO A 79 -4.06 0.62 7.87
C PRO A 79 -3.10 -0.44 7.31
N ALA A 80 -3.57 -1.25 6.38
CA ALA A 80 -2.76 -2.20 5.64
C ALA A 80 -1.99 -1.52 4.51
N VAL A 81 -0.78 -1.96 4.22
CA VAL A 81 -0.06 -1.57 3.01
C VAL A 81 0.35 -2.82 2.22
N LEU A 82 -0.07 -2.84 0.97
CA LEU A 82 0.30 -3.89 0.01
C LEU A 82 1.20 -3.28 -1.07
N HIS A 83 2.41 -3.82 -1.21
CA HIS A 83 3.30 -3.44 -2.31
C HIS A 83 3.11 -4.42 -3.46
N VAL A 84 2.71 -3.90 -4.61
CA VAL A 84 2.29 -4.70 -5.75
C VAL A 84 3.20 -4.44 -6.95
N ALA A 85 3.89 -5.48 -7.39
CA ALA A 85 4.56 -5.48 -8.68
C ALA A 85 3.51 -5.81 -9.76
N ALA A 86 2.83 -4.78 -10.26
CA ALA A 86 1.65 -4.91 -11.11
C ALA A 86 1.97 -5.60 -12.44
N ARG A 87 1.19 -6.62 -12.79
CA ARG A 87 1.40 -7.47 -13.97
C ARG A 87 0.09 -7.87 -14.61
N SER A 88 0.21 -8.24 -15.88
CA SER A 88 -0.87 -8.94 -16.60
C SER A 88 -1.33 -10.18 -15.85
N LEU A 89 -2.61 -10.46 -15.95
CA LEU A 89 -3.18 -11.68 -15.41
C LEU A 89 -2.91 -12.85 -16.35
N SER A 90 -2.65 -14.01 -15.77
CA SER A 90 -2.53 -15.25 -16.53
C SER A 90 -3.91 -15.69 -17.05
N THR A 91 -4.02 -15.90 -18.33
CA THR A 91 -5.22 -16.40 -19.00
C THR A 91 -4.88 -17.68 -19.78
N HIS A 92 -4.87 -17.64 -21.13
CA HIS A 92 -4.41 -18.74 -21.96
C HIS A 92 -2.88 -18.97 -21.87
N ALA A 93 -2.14 -17.92 -21.47
CA ALA A 93 -0.70 -17.96 -21.24
C ALA A 93 -0.32 -17.04 -20.08
N LEU A 94 0.85 -17.26 -19.50
CA LEU A 94 1.45 -16.37 -18.52
C LEU A 94 2.18 -15.23 -19.26
N SER A 95 1.85 -13.99 -18.91
CA SER A 95 2.66 -12.82 -19.24
C SER A 95 3.33 -12.27 -17.97
N ILE A 96 4.61 -11.92 -18.10
CA ILE A 96 5.39 -11.36 -16.99
C ILE A 96 5.55 -9.86 -17.09
N PHE A 97 5.07 -9.27 -18.18
CA PHE A 97 5.20 -7.84 -18.41
C PHE A 97 4.29 -7.04 -17.46
N GLY A 98 4.72 -5.79 -17.20
CA GLY A 98 3.93 -4.85 -16.42
C GLY A 98 2.60 -4.55 -17.08
N ASP A 99 1.56 -4.52 -16.27
CA ASP A 99 0.19 -4.20 -16.67
C ASP A 99 -0.60 -3.81 -15.42
N HIS A 100 -1.72 -3.12 -15.59
CA HIS A 100 -2.60 -2.72 -14.51
C HIS A 100 -3.79 -3.68 -14.26
N GLN A 101 -3.86 -4.81 -14.95
CA GLN A 101 -5.02 -5.71 -14.86
C GLN A 101 -5.30 -6.18 -13.44
N ASP A 102 -4.25 -6.52 -12.69
CA ASP A 102 -4.36 -7.00 -11.31
C ASP A 102 -4.84 -5.89 -10.35
N VAL A 103 -4.24 -4.71 -10.40
CA VAL A 103 -4.65 -3.58 -9.56
C VAL A 103 -6.02 -3.05 -9.96
N TYR A 104 -6.35 -3.03 -11.24
CA TYR A 104 -7.68 -2.66 -11.73
C TYR A 104 -8.79 -3.59 -11.21
N ALA A 105 -8.49 -4.88 -11.08
CA ALA A 105 -9.42 -5.84 -10.51
C ALA A 105 -9.78 -5.55 -9.05
N THR A 106 -8.91 -4.84 -8.32
CA THR A 106 -9.13 -4.50 -6.91
C THR A 106 -9.82 -3.16 -6.69
N ARG A 107 -10.04 -2.35 -7.74
CA ARG A 107 -10.60 -0.98 -7.62
C ARG A 107 -11.91 -0.86 -6.86
N MET A 108 -12.73 -1.93 -6.84
CA MET A 108 -14.02 -1.94 -6.16
C MET A 108 -13.94 -2.30 -4.67
N THR A 109 -12.75 -2.66 -4.18
CA THR A 109 -12.58 -3.12 -2.79
C THR A 109 -12.54 -1.99 -1.77
N GLY A 110 -12.42 -0.74 -2.21
CA GLY A 110 -12.25 0.43 -1.34
C GLY A 110 -10.82 0.66 -0.85
N VAL A 111 -9.82 -0.06 -1.35
CA VAL A 111 -8.42 0.23 -1.05
C VAL A 111 -7.96 1.49 -1.79
N CYS A 112 -7.18 2.32 -1.12
CA CYS A 112 -6.54 3.47 -1.74
C CYS A 112 -5.36 3.00 -2.59
N MET A 113 -5.08 3.67 -3.71
CA MET A 113 -4.06 3.25 -4.65
C MET A 113 -3.06 4.38 -4.91
N LEU A 114 -1.77 4.05 -4.84
CA LEU A 114 -0.67 4.97 -5.14
C LEU A 114 0.30 4.29 -6.10
N ALA A 115 0.54 4.94 -7.25
CA ALA A 115 1.43 4.44 -8.29
C ALA A 115 2.83 5.05 -8.19
N SER A 116 3.83 4.29 -8.62
CA SER A 116 5.22 4.76 -8.79
C SER A 116 5.75 4.35 -10.15
N SER A 117 6.45 5.25 -10.84
CA SER A 117 6.95 5.04 -12.20
C SER A 117 8.45 4.66 -12.26
N SER A 118 9.19 4.84 -11.19
CA SER A 118 10.62 4.55 -11.10
C SER A 118 11.02 3.89 -9.79
N VAL A 119 12.22 3.31 -9.74
CA VAL A 119 12.78 2.70 -8.52
C VAL A 119 12.90 3.71 -7.38
N GLY A 120 13.33 4.94 -7.70
CA GLY A 120 13.44 6.03 -6.72
C GLY A 120 12.07 6.42 -6.15
N GLU A 121 11.08 6.59 -7.03
CA GLU A 121 9.71 6.85 -6.60
C GLU A 121 9.16 5.69 -5.76
N ALA A 122 9.37 4.45 -6.18
CA ALA A 122 8.87 3.30 -5.44
C ALA A 122 9.42 3.26 -4.00
N TYR A 123 10.68 3.65 -3.81
CA TYR A 123 11.27 3.75 -2.48
C TYR A 123 10.66 4.87 -1.63
N HIS A 124 10.47 6.07 -2.20
CA HIS A 124 9.91 7.21 -1.48
C HIS A 124 8.39 7.05 -1.24
N MET A 125 7.66 6.62 -2.26
CA MET A 125 6.20 6.41 -2.16
C MET A 125 5.83 5.29 -1.19
N ALA A 126 6.70 4.30 -0.96
CA ALA A 126 6.48 3.30 0.08
C ALA A 126 6.31 3.96 1.45
N SER A 127 7.19 4.91 1.81
CA SER A 127 7.07 5.63 3.09
C SER A 127 5.82 6.51 3.15
N ILE A 128 5.53 7.25 2.07
CA ILE A 128 4.30 8.06 1.96
C ILE A 128 3.07 7.19 2.16
N THR A 129 3.04 6.02 1.53
CA THR A 129 1.92 5.08 1.62
C THR A 129 1.70 4.60 3.05
N HIS A 130 2.76 4.22 3.76
CA HIS A 130 2.66 3.78 5.16
C HIS A 130 2.18 4.91 6.08
N LEU A 131 2.73 6.11 5.94
CA LEU A 131 2.32 7.28 6.72
C LEU A 131 0.85 7.63 6.47
N SER A 132 0.43 7.65 5.20
CA SER A 132 -0.95 7.92 4.80
C SER A 132 -1.93 6.86 5.29
N ALA A 133 -1.54 5.58 5.24
CA ALA A 133 -2.37 4.49 5.75
C ALA A 133 -2.61 4.61 7.25
N ILE A 134 -1.57 4.94 8.02
CA ILE A 134 -1.68 5.14 9.48
C ILE A 134 -2.62 6.30 9.78
N GLU A 135 -2.43 7.44 9.13
CA GLU A 135 -3.20 8.65 9.40
C GLU A 135 -4.66 8.52 8.99
N SER A 136 -4.93 8.00 7.80
CA SER A 136 -6.30 7.81 7.30
C SER A 136 -7.00 6.59 7.92
N SER A 137 -6.27 5.68 8.55
CA SER A 137 -6.77 4.35 8.95
C SER A 137 -7.36 3.53 7.79
N LEU A 138 -6.89 3.73 6.56
CA LEU A 138 -7.36 3.03 5.37
C LEU A 138 -6.27 2.15 4.78
N PRO A 139 -6.63 1.04 4.12
CA PRO A 139 -5.66 0.21 3.43
C PRO A 139 -5.22 0.86 2.11
N PHE A 140 -3.95 0.68 1.79
CA PHE A 140 -3.34 1.17 0.57
C PHE A 140 -2.71 0.05 -0.24
N ILE A 141 -2.84 0.14 -1.55
CA ILE A 141 -2.01 -0.54 -2.53
C ILE A 141 -1.01 0.47 -3.09
N HIS A 142 0.26 0.26 -2.81
CA HIS A 142 1.36 0.91 -3.49
C HIS A 142 1.84 0.01 -4.62
N PHE A 143 1.76 0.45 -5.85
CA PHE A 143 2.09 -0.38 -7.00
C PHE A 143 3.04 0.29 -7.98
N PHE A 144 3.77 -0.52 -8.68
CA PHE A 144 4.76 -0.14 -9.68
C PHE A 144 4.84 -1.22 -10.76
N ASP A 145 5.46 -0.91 -11.89
CA ASP A 145 5.62 -1.88 -12.97
C ASP A 145 6.29 -3.17 -12.50
N GLY A 146 5.62 -4.28 -12.72
CA GLY A 146 6.04 -5.60 -12.24
C GLY A 146 7.13 -6.26 -13.08
N PHE A 147 7.59 -5.60 -14.15
CA PHE A 147 8.66 -6.11 -15.00
C PHE A 147 9.85 -5.16 -15.05
N ARG A 148 9.68 -3.94 -15.53
CA ARG A 148 10.79 -2.97 -15.66
C ARG A 148 11.22 -2.46 -14.29
N THR A 149 10.38 -1.72 -13.60
CA THR A 149 10.73 -1.12 -12.30
C THR A 149 11.14 -2.15 -11.26
N SER A 150 10.44 -3.31 -11.20
CA SER A 150 10.75 -4.36 -10.24
C SER A 150 12.08 -5.12 -10.52
N HIS A 151 12.64 -5.00 -11.72
CA HIS A 151 13.89 -5.67 -12.14
C HIS A 151 15.01 -4.69 -12.47
N GLU A 152 14.73 -3.40 -12.49
CA GLU A 152 15.71 -2.36 -12.74
C GLU A 152 16.71 -2.29 -11.59
N ILE A 153 17.98 -2.10 -11.94
CA ILE A 153 19.05 -1.80 -10.96
C ILE A 153 19.35 -0.32 -11.07
N ASN A 154 18.98 0.41 -10.03
CA ASN A 154 19.18 1.85 -9.98
C ASN A 154 19.83 2.27 -8.66
N LYS A 155 20.53 3.42 -8.68
CA LYS A 155 21.04 4.05 -7.47
C LYS A 155 19.98 4.97 -6.91
N VAL A 156 19.56 4.72 -5.68
CA VAL A 156 18.59 5.54 -4.97
C VAL A 156 19.26 6.21 -3.79
N LYS A 157 19.04 7.51 -3.64
CA LYS A 157 19.44 8.23 -2.43
C LYS A 157 18.57 7.78 -1.27
N LEU A 158 19.19 7.24 -0.24
CA LEU A 158 18.46 6.82 0.95
C LEU A 158 17.91 8.04 1.70
N MET A 159 16.69 7.91 2.19
CA MET A 159 16.08 8.88 3.09
C MET A 159 16.70 8.79 4.49
N ASP A 160 16.72 9.92 5.17
CA ASP A 160 16.95 9.96 6.61
C ASP A 160 15.73 9.38 7.34
N MET A 161 15.86 8.13 7.80
CA MET A 161 14.76 7.41 8.42
C MET A 161 14.33 7.99 9.77
N ASP A 162 15.21 8.71 10.47
CA ASP A 162 14.85 9.39 11.71
C ASP A 162 13.88 10.53 11.42
N LYS A 163 14.12 11.30 10.36
CA LYS A 163 13.18 12.33 9.90
C LYS A 163 11.84 11.73 9.44
N VAL A 164 11.86 10.60 8.73
CA VAL A 164 10.64 9.90 8.34
C VAL A 164 9.85 9.43 9.56
N LYS A 165 10.52 8.95 10.59
CA LYS A 165 9.92 8.55 11.87
C LYS A 165 9.19 9.70 12.56
N GLU A 166 9.76 10.91 12.53
CA GLU A 166 9.14 12.11 13.09
C GLU A 166 7.83 12.51 12.39
N LEU A 167 7.64 12.09 11.14
CA LEU A 167 6.41 12.35 10.38
C LEU A 167 5.22 11.49 10.80
N ILE A 168 5.44 10.44 11.61
CA ILE A 168 4.36 9.54 12.00
C ILE A 168 3.36 10.27 12.88
N ASN A 169 2.09 10.27 12.46
CA ASN A 169 1.01 10.76 13.28
C ASN A 169 0.76 9.81 14.46
N GLN A 170 1.32 10.17 15.64
CA GLN A 170 1.26 9.34 16.85
C GLN A 170 -0.17 9.23 17.41
N GLU A 171 -1.00 10.24 17.21
CA GLU A 171 -2.40 10.20 17.62
C GLU A 171 -3.18 9.18 16.79
N ALA A 172 -3.02 9.20 15.47
CA ALA A 172 -3.64 8.21 14.57
C ALA A 172 -3.17 6.78 14.88
N LEU A 173 -1.88 6.60 15.11
CA LEU A 173 -1.31 5.30 15.50
C LEU A 173 -1.88 4.81 16.84
N THR A 174 -2.04 5.70 17.82
CA THR A 174 -2.65 5.38 19.10
C THR A 174 -4.12 5.00 18.93
N LYS A 175 -4.89 5.79 18.19
CA LYS A 175 -6.30 5.48 17.86
C LYS A 175 -6.44 4.11 17.19
N PHE A 176 -5.55 3.78 16.26
CA PHE A 176 -5.54 2.46 15.63
C PHE A 176 -5.33 1.35 16.68
N ARG A 177 -4.32 1.48 17.55
CA ARG A 177 -4.01 0.51 18.60
C ARG A 177 -5.12 0.42 19.66
N ASP A 178 -5.79 1.53 19.96
CA ASP A 178 -6.90 1.55 20.91
C ASP A 178 -8.13 0.82 20.41
N ARG A 179 -8.28 0.69 19.10
CA ARG A 179 -9.32 -0.14 18.47
C ARG A 179 -8.95 -1.60 18.32
N ALA A 180 -7.76 -2.02 18.79
CA ALA A 180 -7.32 -3.39 18.69
C ALA A 180 -8.19 -4.35 19.51
N MET A 181 -8.37 -5.55 18.98
CA MET A 181 -8.99 -6.65 19.73
C MET A 181 -7.95 -7.21 20.70
N ALA A 182 -8.14 -6.96 21.99
CA ALA A 182 -7.25 -7.42 23.05
C ALA A 182 -8.06 -7.94 24.24
N ASN A 183 -7.45 -8.78 25.08
CA ASN A 183 -8.12 -9.41 26.22
C ASN A 183 -8.78 -8.42 27.20
N ASN A 184 -8.25 -7.20 27.26
CA ASN A 184 -8.74 -6.14 28.14
C ASN A 184 -9.60 -5.08 27.43
N LYS A 185 -9.83 -5.24 26.12
CA LYS A 185 -10.62 -4.32 25.29
C LYS A 185 -11.60 -5.13 24.44
N VAL A 186 -12.88 -4.97 24.69
CA VAL A 186 -13.92 -5.62 23.90
C VAL A 186 -14.25 -4.74 22.70
N ASN A 187 -13.86 -5.19 21.52
CA ASN A 187 -14.24 -4.59 20.24
C ASN A 187 -14.97 -5.63 19.39
N THR A 188 -16.12 -5.28 18.86
CA THR A 188 -16.87 -6.15 17.96
C THR A 188 -16.68 -5.68 16.53
N ARG A 189 -16.25 -6.59 15.66
CA ARG A 189 -16.09 -6.33 14.21
C ARG A 189 -16.60 -7.51 13.41
N GLY A 190 -16.93 -7.27 12.14
CA GLY A 190 -17.35 -8.31 11.23
C GLY A 190 -18.70 -8.96 11.59
N THR A 191 -19.57 -8.22 12.21
CA THR A 191 -20.94 -8.68 12.55
C THR A 191 -21.81 -8.79 11.30
N ALA A 192 -22.91 -9.53 11.40
CA ALA A 192 -23.99 -9.48 10.43
C ALA A 192 -24.84 -8.22 10.66
N GLN A 193 -25.10 -7.48 9.62
CA GLN A 193 -25.92 -6.27 9.64
C GLN A 193 -27.04 -6.39 8.62
N ASN A 194 -28.22 -5.89 8.97
CA ASN A 194 -29.33 -5.76 8.04
C ASN A 194 -29.10 -4.58 7.10
N ASP A 195 -29.81 -4.53 6.01
CA ASP A 195 -29.64 -3.57 4.90
C ASP A 195 -29.72 -2.12 5.36
N ASP A 196 -30.60 -1.81 6.31
CA ASP A 196 -30.76 -0.48 6.89
C ASP A 196 -29.51 0.02 7.61
N ILE A 197 -28.87 -0.83 8.41
CA ILE A 197 -27.64 -0.51 9.15
C ILE A 197 -26.40 -0.62 8.24
N TYR A 198 -26.36 -1.63 7.38
CA TYR A 198 -25.22 -1.89 6.51
C TYR A 198 -24.91 -0.70 5.59
N PHE A 199 -25.97 -0.18 4.92
CA PHE A 199 -25.83 0.98 4.02
C PHE A 199 -25.34 2.22 4.77
N GLN A 200 -25.90 2.54 5.93
CA GLN A 200 -25.49 3.69 6.73
C GLN A 200 -24.02 3.59 7.17
N ASN A 201 -23.57 2.40 7.55
CA ASN A 201 -22.17 2.17 7.90
C ASN A 201 -21.22 2.30 6.70
N MET A 202 -21.67 1.92 5.50
CA MET A 202 -20.92 2.14 4.27
C MET A 202 -20.76 3.64 3.97
N GLU A 203 -21.86 4.40 4.05
CA GLU A 203 -21.89 5.84 3.78
C GLU A 203 -21.07 6.66 4.80
N SER A 204 -21.05 6.26 6.07
CA SER A 204 -20.34 7.00 7.11
C SER A 204 -18.85 7.17 6.84
N ARG A 205 -18.25 6.27 6.04
CA ARG A 205 -16.83 6.29 5.68
C ARG A 205 -16.46 7.28 4.58
N ASN A 206 -17.43 7.81 3.84
CA ASN A 206 -17.19 8.74 2.75
C ASN A 206 -16.40 9.96 3.20
N ASN A 207 -16.65 10.45 4.43
CA ASN A 207 -15.91 11.57 5.01
C ASN A 207 -14.42 11.27 5.23
N ASP A 208 -14.07 10.00 5.49
CA ASP A 208 -12.67 9.61 5.69
C ASP A 208 -11.97 9.45 4.34
N TYR A 209 -12.65 8.87 3.34
CA TYR A 209 -12.14 8.81 1.97
C TYR A 209 -11.92 10.20 1.35
N ALA A 210 -12.78 11.16 1.62
CA ALA A 210 -12.66 12.52 1.10
C ALA A 210 -11.37 13.21 1.56
N LYS A 211 -10.79 12.83 2.69
CA LYS A 211 -9.55 13.40 3.24
C LYS A 211 -8.28 12.77 2.67
N VAL A 212 -8.38 11.61 2.03
CA VAL A 212 -7.20 10.82 1.62
C VAL A 212 -6.30 11.60 0.68
N SER A 213 -6.86 12.33 -0.28
CA SER A 213 -6.09 13.11 -1.24
C SER A 213 -5.23 14.17 -0.53
N ASP A 214 -5.78 14.86 0.43
CA ASP A 214 -5.08 15.91 1.18
C ASP A 214 -4.00 15.31 2.09
N ILE A 215 -4.28 14.18 2.75
CA ILE A 215 -3.31 13.45 3.58
C ILE A 215 -2.12 13.00 2.74
N VAL A 216 -2.37 12.38 1.57
CA VAL A 216 -1.30 11.92 0.68
C VAL A 216 -0.46 13.09 0.18
N ASN A 217 -1.12 14.18 -0.25
CA ASN A 217 -0.44 15.38 -0.72
C ASN A 217 0.44 16.01 0.38
N ASP A 218 -0.05 16.07 1.61
CA ASP A 218 0.71 16.60 2.75
C ASP A 218 1.97 15.75 3.02
N TYR A 219 1.86 14.42 3.01
CA TYR A 219 3.04 13.55 3.14
C TYR A 219 3.97 13.61 1.95
N MET A 220 3.47 13.80 0.73
CA MET A 220 4.32 14.07 -0.42
C MET A 220 5.15 15.34 -0.23
N MET A 221 4.53 16.44 0.20
CA MET A 221 5.24 17.70 0.49
C MET A 221 6.32 17.53 1.58
N LYS A 222 6.00 16.81 2.66
CA LYS A 222 6.95 16.53 3.74
C LYS A 222 8.14 15.69 3.27
N ILE A 223 7.89 14.65 2.49
CA ILE A 223 8.95 13.80 1.93
C ILE A 223 9.75 14.57 0.88
N ASN A 224 9.13 15.39 0.04
CA ASN A 224 9.81 16.28 -0.91
C ASN A 224 10.86 17.16 -0.21
N ALA A 225 10.51 17.70 0.95
CA ALA A 225 11.44 18.51 1.75
C ALA A 225 12.65 17.71 2.27
N ILE A 226 12.50 16.40 2.52
CA ILE A 226 13.58 15.53 2.99
C ILE A 226 14.52 15.12 1.85
N VAL A 227 13.95 14.78 0.68
CA VAL A 227 14.72 14.17 -0.42
C VAL A 227 15.07 15.14 -1.53
N GLY A 228 14.43 16.32 -1.57
CA GLY A 228 14.63 17.33 -2.62
C GLY A 228 13.94 16.95 -3.94
N SER A 229 12.74 16.36 -3.87
CA SER A 229 11.89 16.00 -5.00
C SER A 229 10.68 16.94 -5.12
N ASP A 230 9.83 16.71 -6.13
CA ASP A 230 8.59 17.48 -6.38
C ASP A 230 7.42 16.52 -6.65
N TYR A 231 7.22 15.56 -5.77
CA TYR A 231 6.10 14.62 -5.89
C TYR A 231 4.77 15.31 -5.64
N LYS A 232 3.79 14.98 -6.48
CA LYS A 232 2.40 15.43 -6.41
C LYS A 232 1.48 14.25 -6.68
N PRO A 233 0.25 14.26 -6.16
CA PRO A 233 -0.73 13.21 -6.48
C PRO A 233 -1.01 13.07 -7.97
N PHE A 234 -1.00 14.20 -8.68
CA PHE A 234 -1.13 14.28 -10.14
C PHE A 234 -0.20 15.36 -10.69
N ASN A 235 0.44 15.07 -11.81
CA ASN A 235 1.23 16.04 -12.57
C ASN A 235 0.41 16.48 -13.79
N TYR A 236 0.27 17.77 -13.97
CA TYR A 236 -0.39 18.35 -15.14
C TYR A 236 0.63 18.73 -16.20
N TYR A 237 0.37 18.30 -17.42
CA TYR A 237 1.14 18.64 -18.61
C TYR A 237 0.17 19.12 -19.67
N GLY A 238 0.18 20.40 -20.02
CA GLY A 238 -0.73 20.97 -21.01
C GLY A 238 -0.84 22.49 -20.93
N ALA A 239 -1.77 23.05 -21.68
CA ALA A 239 -2.07 24.47 -21.65
C ALA A 239 -2.79 24.86 -20.35
N GLU A 240 -2.45 26.01 -19.77
CA GLU A 240 -3.06 26.48 -18.51
C GLU A 240 -4.56 26.77 -18.64
N ASP A 241 -5.03 27.07 -19.85
CA ASP A 241 -6.41 27.37 -20.21
C ASP A 241 -7.17 26.19 -20.83
N ALA A 242 -6.67 24.98 -20.69
CA ALA A 242 -7.30 23.79 -21.24
C ALA A 242 -8.72 23.58 -20.65
N THR A 243 -9.70 23.41 -21.55
CA THR A 243 -11.08 23.10 -21.18
C THR A 243 -11.33 21.59 -20.99
N ASP A 244 -10.51 20.79 -21.62
CA ASP A 244 -10.60 19.33 -21.61
C ASP A 244 -9.29 18.74 -21.09
N VAL A 245 -9.37 17.84 -20.12
CA VAL A 245 -8.21 17.22 -19.48
C VAL A 245 -8.34 15.69 -19.54
N ILE A 246 -7.27 15.04 -20.00
CA ILE A 246 -7.17 13.58 -19.98
C ILE A 246 -6.41 13.16 -18.71
N VAL A 247 -7.02 12.32 -17.90
CA VAL A 247 -6.35 11.70 -16.77
C VAL A 247 -5.81 10.34 -17.20
N ALA A 248 -4.50 10.21 -17.21
CA ALA A 248 -3.81 8.96 -17.55
C ALA A 248 -3.01 8.43 -16.37
N LEU A 249 -3.07 7.11 -16.15
CA LEU A 249 -2.23 6.42 -15.21
C LEU A 249 -1.22 5.57 -15.99
N SER A 250 0.06 5.89 -15.87
CA SER A 250 1.13 5.16 -16.54
C SER A 250 2.14 4.62 -15.54
N LEU A 251 2.51 3.36 -15.69
CA LEU A 251 3.63 2.74 -14.98
C LEU A 251 4.93 2.76 -15.81
N ILE A 252 4.83 3.04 -17.10
CA ILE A 252 5.93 3.12 -18.05
C ILE A 252 5.63 4.29 -18.96
N HIS A 253 6.66 4.96 -19.47
CA HIS A 253 6.55 6.04 -20.45
C HIS A 253 5.68 5.61 -21.65
N ILE A 254 4.39 5.76 -21.56
CA ILE A 254 3.44 5.51 -22.65
C ILE A 254 3.30 6.77 -23.51
N SER A 255 3.79 7.88 -23.02
CA SER A 255 3.79 9.15 -23.71
C SER A 255 5.13 9.39 -24.41
N GLU A 256 5.46 8.56 -25.37
CA GLU A 256 6.32 9.04 -26.44
C GLU A 256 5.43 9.60 -27.56
N PRO A 257 5.71 10.84 -28.02
CA PRO A 257 4.95 11.45 -29.11
C PRO A 257 5.19 10.71 -30.43
#